data_5e243071e2fd6c56c827197b60df8337
#
_entry.id   5e243071e2fd6c56c827197b60df8337
#
_cell.length_a   1.000
_cell.length_b   1.000
_cell.length_c   1.000
_cell.angle_alpha   90.00
_cell.angle_beta   90.00
_cell.angle_gamma   90.00
#
_symmetry.space_group_name_H-M   'P 1'
#
loop_
_entity.id
_entity.type
_entity.pdbx_description
1 polymer ?
#
loop_
_entity_poly.entity_id
_entity_poly.type
_entity_poly.pdbx_seq_one_letter_code
_entity_poly.pdbx_strand_id
1 'polypeptide(L)'
;QPTIVDLIQRGERAAQEELTRTLKRLGPLDDASREALETMANALVRKLNHDPIMFLKGDGMAREGAASRISTVRRIFNLDKNVCTCSGKN
;
A
#
# COMPACT_ATOMS: atom_id res chain seq x y z
N GLN A 1 14.64 -3.02 -1.92
CA GLN A 1 13.97 -4.28 -2.18
C GLN A 1 12.66 -4.02 -2.91
N PRO A 2 12.55 -4.56 -4.11
CA PRO A 2 11.39 -4.22 -4.95
C PRO A 2 10.03 -4.53 -4.33
N THR A 3 9.93 -5.58 -3.57
CA THR A 3 8.64 -5.93 -3.00
C THR A 3 8.19 -4.90 -1.97
N ILE A 4 9.11 -4.36 -1.20
CA ILE A 4 8.75 -3.32 -0.24
C ILE A 4 8.30 -2.06 -0.99
N VAL A 5 9.01 -1.71 -2.05
CA VAL A 5 8.62 -0.56 -2.86
C VAL A 5 7.24 -0.79 -3.48
N ASP A 6 7.00 -1.98 -4.00
CA ASP A 6 5.71 -2.31 -4.60
C ASP A 6 4.59 -2.19 -3.58
N LEU A 7 4.84 -2.64 -2.36
CA LEU A 7 3.86 -2.56 -1.30
C LEU A 7 3.52 -1.12 -0.97
N ILE A 8 4.54 -0.30 -0.83
CA ILE A 8 4.34 1.10 -0.50
C ILE A 8 3.58 1.80 -1.62
N GLN A 9 3.96 1.55 -2.86
CA GLN A 9 3.29 2.19 -3.99
C GLN A 9 1.84 1.76 -4.12
N ARG A 10 1.56 0.49 -3.84
CA ARG A 10 0.20 0.01 -3.87
C ARG A 10 -0.64 0.74 -2.84
N GLY A 11 -0.11 0.90 -1.64
CA GLY A 11 -0.83 1.60 -0.58
C GLY A 11 -1.04 3.06 -0.92
N GLU A 12 0.00 3.71 -1.44
CA GLU A 12 -0.10 5.11 -1.80
C GLU A 12 -1.12 5.32 -2.89
N ARG A 13 -1.15 4.43 -3.88
CA ARG A 13 -2.11 4.55 -4.96
C ARG A 13 -3.54 4.39 -4.45
N ALA A 14 -3.76 3.40 -3.58
CA ALA A 14 -5.09 3.20 -3.02
C ALA A 14 -5.53 4.40 -2.20
N ALA A 15 -4.63 4.94 -1.39
CA ALA A 15 -4.95 6.09 -0.57
C ALA A 15 -5.27 7.30 -1.43
N GLN A 16 -4.50 7.49 -2.50
CA GLN A 16 -4.72 8.63 -3.37
C GLN A 16 -6.05 8.53 -4.09
N GLU A 17 -6.43 7.34 -4.51
CA GLU A 17 -7.72 7.14 -5.15
C GLU A 17 -8.86 7.49 -4.21
N GLU A 18 -8.77 7.04 -2.98
CA GLU A 18 -9.82 7.33 -2.02
C GLU A 18 -9.83 8.81 -1.64
N LEU A 19 -8.66 9.40 -1.52
CA LEU A 19 -8.58 10.81 -1.20
C LEU A 19 -9.22 11.64 -2.30
N THR A 20 -8.93 11.32 -3.55
CA THR A 20 -9.50 12.04 -4.67
C THR A 20 -11.03 11.92 -4.65
N ARG A 21 -11.53 10.73 -4.40
CA ARG A 21 -12.96 10.51 -4.36
C ARG A 21 -13.60 11.30 -3.24
N THR A 22 -12.98 11.30 -2.08
CA THR A 22 -13.50 12.01 -0.92
C THR A 22 -13.52 13.51 -1.15
N LEU A 23 -12.44 14.03 -1.73
CA LEU A 23 -12.38 15.46 -2.00
C LEU A 23 -13.49 15.91 -2.96
N LYS A 24 -13.82 15.06 -3.92
CA LYS A 24 -14.89 15.38 -4.84
C LYS A 24 -16.21 15.43 -4.12
N ARG A 25 -16.45 14.54 -3.18
CA ARG A 25 -17.69 14.50 -2.45
C ARG A 25 -17.83 15.70 -1.51
N LEU A 26 -16.73 16.13 -0.93
CA LEU A 26 -16.78 17.23 0.01
C LEU A 26 -16.89 18.58 -0.66
N GLY A 27 -16.42 18.68 -1.88
CA GLY A 27 -16.39 19.95 -2.56
C GLY A 27 -15.20 20.78 -2.16
N PRO A 28 -15.23 22.07 -2.39
CA PRO A 28 -14.07 22.91 -2.12
C PRO A 28 -13.70 22.91 -0.65
N LEU A 29 -12.42 22.79 -0.36
CA LEU A 29 -11.91 22.81 0.98
C LEU A 29 -10.77 23.81 1.07
N ASP A 30 -10.56 24.35 2.26
CA ASP A 30 -9.43 25.21 2.45
C ASP A 30 -8.15 24.37 2.49
N ASP A 31 -7.03 25.03 2.36
CA ASP A 31 -5.76 24.32 2.30
C ASP A 31 -5.48 23.50 3.54
N ALA A 32 -5.82 24.02 4.70
CA ALA A 32 -5.56 23.32 5.95
C ALA A 32 -6.32 22.00 6.01
N SER A 33 -7.59 22.02 5.60
CA SER A 33 -8.39 20.81 5.63
C SER A 33 -7.89 19.80 4.62
N ARG A 34 -7.53 20.25 3.44
CA ARG A 34 -7.00 19.36 2.43
C ARG A 34 -5.72 18.71 2.89
N GLU A 35 -4.84 19.51 3.50
CA GLU A 35 -3.58 19.00 3.98
C GLU A 35 -3.77 17.99 5.09
N ALA A 36 -4.74 18.24 5.97
CA ALA A 36 -5.03 17.29 7.04
C ALA A 36 -5.47 15.95 6.49
N LEU A 37 -6.30 15.96 5.45
CA LEU A 37 -6.73 14.72 4.84
C LEU A 37 -5.59 13.98 4.17
N GLU A 38 -4.71 14.71 3.51
CA GLU A 38 -3.55 14.09 2.86
C GLU A 38 -2.62 13.48 3.90
N THR A 39 -2.42 14.17 5.00
CA THR A 39 -1.58 13.66 6.08
C THR A 39 -2.18 12.38 6.65
N MET A 40 -3.50 12.36 6.83
CA MET A 40 -4.16 11.17 7.33
C MET A 40 -3.98 10.01 6.38
N ALA A 41 -4.18 10.24 5.09
CA ALA A 41 -4.06 9.17 4.11
C ALA A 41 -2.65 8.60 4.11
N ASN A 42 -1.64 9.45 4.15
CA ASN A 42 -0.27 8.98 4.15
C ASN A 42 0.08 8.24 5.43
N ALA A 43 -0.45 8.69 6.56
CA ALA A 43 -0.21 8.00 7.82
C ALA A 43 -0.83 6.62 7.81
N LEU A 44 -2.01 6.49 7.23
CA LEU A 44 -2.65 5.17 7.13
C LEU A 44 -1.83 4.22 6.30
N VAL A 45 -1.28 4.70 5.19
CA VAL A 45 -0.45 3.85 4.35
C VAL A 45 0.73 3.31 5.13
N ARG A 46 1.40 4.20 5.87
CA ARG A 46 2.56 3.76 6.65
C ARG A 46 2.18 2.75 7.72
N LYS A 47 1.08 3.00 8.42
CA LYS A 47 0.68 2.11 9.49
C LYS A 47 0.24 0.75 8.97
N LEU A 48 -0.49 0.74 7.87
CA LEU A 48 -0.97 -0.53 7.32
C LEU A 48 0.16 -1.34 6.70
N ASN A 49 1.19 -0.68 6.22
CA ASN A 49 2.30 -1.39 5.62
C ASN A 49 3.38 -1.78 6.61
N HIS A 50 3.28 -1.31 7.84
CA HIS A 50 4.34 -1.57 8.82
C HIS A 50 4.57 -3.06 9.03
N ASP A 51 3.54 -3.79 9.35
CA ASP A 51 3.69 -5.21 9.65
C ASP A 51 4.14 -6.03 8.45
N PRO A 52 3.56 -5.85 7.27
CA PRO A 52 4.06 -6.58 6.12
C PRO A 52 5.53 -6.30 5.81
N ILE A 53 5.95 -5.04 5.99
CA ILE A 53 7.34 -4.70 5.75
C ILE A 53 8.24 -5.38 6.77
N MET A 54 7.84 -5.38 8.03
CA MET A 54 8.62 -6.06 9.06
C MET A 54 8.70 -7.56 8.79
N PHE A 55 7.61 -8.13 8.33
CA PHE A 55 7.60 -9.53 7.95
C PHE A 55 8.61 -9.81 6.84
N LEU A 56 8.68 -8.93 5.86
CA LEU A 56 9.62 -9.09 4.77
C LEU A 56 11.07 -8.97 5.21
N LYS A 57 11.30 -8.12 6.20
CA LYS A 57 12.64 -7.97 6.71
C LYS A 57 13.07 -9.14 7.58
N GLY A 58 12.10 -9.93 8.01
CA GLY A 58 12.40 -11.15 8.71
C GLY A 58 12.95 -11.00 10.08
N ASP A 59 12.79 -9.85 10.66
CA ASP A 59 13.26 -9.62 11.97
C ASP A 59 14.71 -9.97 12.09
N GLY A 60 15.36 -10.05 11.01
CA GLY A 60 16.74 -10.37 11.05
C GLY A 60 17.03 -11.81 11.35
N MET A 61 16.05 -12.60 11.41
CA MET A 61 16.27 -13.92 11.71
C MET A 61 16.46 -14.81 10.60
N ALA A 62 15.65 -15.11 9.92
CA ALA A 62 15.73 -16.12 8.97
C ALA A 62 15.98 -15.65 7.61
N ARG A 63 17.17 -15.65 7.24
CA ARG A 63 17.46 -15.39 5.90
C ARG A 63 16.88 -16.45 5.06
N GLU A 64 16.82 -17.67 5.53
CA GLU A 64 16.27 -18.70 4.78
C GLU A 64 14.85 -18.41 4.78
N GLY A 65 14.09 -18.66 3.89
CA GLY A 65 12.70 -18.35 3.85
C GLY A 65 12.41 -16.96 3.34
N ALA A 66 13.43 -16.19 3.07
CA ALA A 66 13.19 -14.84 2.56
C ALA A 66 12.40 -14.89 1.27
N ALA A 67 12.75 -15.77 0.36
CA ALA A 67 12.04 -15.89 -0.90
C ALA A 67 10.60 -16.29 -0.67
N SER A 68 10.38 -17.16 0.29
CA SER A 68 9.03 -17.60 0.61
C SER A 68 8.21 -16.47 1.19
N ARG A 69 8.81 -15.68 2.06
CA ARG A 69 8.10 -14.54 2.62
C ARG A 69 7.75 -13.53 1.55
N ILE A 70 8.67 -13.26 0.64
CA ILE A 70 8.41 -12.35 -0.44
C ILE A 70 7.28 -12.86 -1.32
N SER A 71 7.30 -14.14 -1.66
CA SER A 71 6.26 -14.73 -2.46
C SER A 71 4.90 -14.63 -1.77
N THR A 72 4.87 -14.88 -0.49
CA THR A 72 3.64 -14.82 0.28
C THR A 72 3.06 -13.42 0.27
N VAL A 73 3.89 -12.43 0.53
CA VAL A 73 3.42 -11.05 0.55
C VAL A 73 2.92 -10.63 -0.83
N ARG A 74 3.64 -11.01 -1.88
CA ARG A 74 3.21 -10.64 -3.21
C ARG A 74 1.86 -11.24 -3.55
N ARG A 75 1.58 -12.43 -3.07
CA ARG A 75 0.29 -13.07 -3.32
C ARG A 75 -0.82 -12.44 -2.49
N ILE A 76 -0.55 -12.19 -1.22
CA ILE A 76 -1.56 -11.62 -0.33
C ILE A 76 -1.98 -10.24 -0.80
N PHE A 77 -1.01 -9.43 -1.20
CA PHE A 77 -1.30 -8.05 -1.58
C PHE A 77 -1.46 -7.87 -3.08
N ASN A 78 -1.44 -8.98 -3.82
CA ASN A 78 -1.69 -8.96 -5.25
C ASN A 78 -0.75 -8.00 -5.98
N LEU A 79 0.53 -8.11 -5.65
CA LEU A 79 1.51 -7.20 -6.24
C LEU A 79 1.88 -7.60 -7.66
N ASP A 80 1.57 -8.84 -8.04
CA ASP A 80 1.83 -9.30 -9.39
C ASP A 80 0.56 -9.30 -10.22
N LYS A 81 -0.28 -8.34 -9.98
CA LYS A 81 -1.56 -8.33 -10.62
C LYS A 81 -1.56 -8.25 -12.13
N ASN A 82 -0.48 -7.81 -12.68
CA ASN A 82 -0.44 -7.74 -14.12
C ASN A 82 -0.55 -9.13 -14.73
N VAL A 83 -0.41 -10.13 -13.92
CA VAL A 83 -0.50 -11.48 -14.41
C VAL A 83 -1.93 -11.90 -14.50
N CYS A 84 -2.75 -11.36 -13.67
CA CYS A 84 -4.10 -11.78 -13.62
C CYS A 84 -5.05 -10.74 -14.05
N THR A 85 -4.86 -10.31 -15.21
CA THR A 85 -5.67 -9.24 -15.70
C THR A 85 -7.08 -9.65 -15.88
N CYS A 86 -7.26 -10.88 -16.03
CA CYS A 86 -8.59 -11.29 -16.30
C CYS A 86 -9.54 -10.87 -15.26
N SER A 87 -9.13 -10.87 -14.07
CA SER A 87 -10.07 -10.60 -13.07
C SER A 87 -10.40 -9.20 -13.04
N GLY A 88 -9.68 -8.55 -13.70
CA GLY A 88 -9.95 -7.19 -13.62
C GLY A 88 -11.23 -6.84 -13.11
N LYS A 89 -11.85 -7.31 -12.87
CA LYS A 89 -12.87 -6.81 -12.44
C LYS A 89 -12.80 -6.49 -11.22
N ASN A 90 -12.34 -6.51 -10.76
CA ASN A 90 -12.33 -5.99 -9.81
C ASN A 90 -11.76 -5.52 -9.50
#